data_5cc2a2d2f2e0b85cef27c127489e9b15
#
_entry.id   5cc2a2d2f2e0b85cef27c127489e9b15
#
_cell.length_a   1.000
_cell.length_b   1.000
_cell.length_c   1.000
_cell.angle_alpha   90.00
_cell.angle_beta   90.00
_cell.angle_gamma   90.00
#
_symmetry.space_group_name_H-M   'P 1'
#
loop_
_entity.id
_entity.type
_entity.pdbx_description
1 polymer ?
#
loop_
_entity_poly.entity_id
_entity_poly.type
_entity_poly.pdbx_seq_one_letter_code
_entity_poly.pdbx_strand_id
1 'polypeptide(L)'
;MADNVAFPLSDLQMSKSKTPAGCPCGGAALATCCGPYLDGWLDPARQPPTAEKLMRSRYTAYTLRNEPYLLATWHPSTRPTDRIVDPDEALQWLGLEVKSALRLRQRKVEPANPDEDFVEFVARFRVGGKAQRLHEVSRFLREPDPALGGAPRWFYVDGEFPEKP
;
A
#
# COMPACT_ATOMS: atom_id res chain seq x y z
N MET A 1 -23.64 0.96 -40.11
CA MET A 1 -24.32 1.03 -38.84
C MET A 1 -23.55 0.38 -37.76
N ALA A 2 -23.22 -0.85 -37.92
CA ALA A 2 -22.51 -1.58 -36.89
C ALA A 2 -21.09 -1.08 -36.68
N ASP A 3 -20.57 -0.47 -37.68
CA ASP A 3 -19.21 0.02 -37.63
C ASP A 3 -18.99 1.06 -36.55
N ASN A 4 -20.01 1.77 -36.20
CA ASN A 4 -19.88 2.78 -35.19
C ASN A 4 -19.48 2.22 -33.83
N VAL A 5 -19.82 0.99 -33.64
CA VAL A 5 -19.55 0.37 -32.34
C VAL A 5 -18.06 0.12 -32.15
N ALA A 6 -17.39 -0.15 -33.24
CA ALA A 6 -15.98 -0.50 -33.15
C ALA A 6 -15.10 0.67 -32.75
N PHE A 7 -15.43 1.87 -33.18
CA PHE A 7 -14.59 3.02 -32.91
C PHE A 7 -14.49 3.35 -31.45
N PRO A 8 -15.59 3.43 -30.73
CA PRO A 8 -15.49 3.72 -29.30
C PRO A 8 -14.63 2.73 -28.56
N LEU A 9 -14.69 1.49 -28.95
CA LEU A 9 -13.88 0.47 -28.31
C LEU A 9 -12.40 0.69 -28.56
N SER A 10 -12.07 1.07 -29.78
CA SER A 10 -10.69 1.34 -30.12
C SER A 10 -10.15 2.50 -29.33
N ASP A 11 -10.94 3.53 -29.20
CA ASP A 11 -10.51 4.69 -28.44
C ASP A 11 -10.26 4.35 -27.00
N LEU A 12 -11.12 3.53 -26.44
CA LEU A 12 -10.92 3.12 -25.05
C LEU A 12 -9.63 2.35 -24.88
N GLN A 13 -9.32 1.51 -25.84
CA GLN A 13 -8.10 0.74 -25.77
C GLN A 13 -6.87 1.63 -25.88
N MET A 14 -6.92 2.59 -26.75
CA MET A 14 -5.83 3.53 -26.88
C MET A 14 -5.62 4.30 -25.62
N SER A 15 -6.71 4.72 -25.03
CA SER A 15 -6.66 5.43 -23.77
C SER A 15 -5.93 4.62 -22.70
N LYS A 16 -6.22 3.34 -22.67
CA LYS A 16 -5.57 2.48 -21.68
C LYS A 16 -4.08 2.32 -21.92
N SER A 17 -3.67 2.37 -23.17
CA SER A 17 -2.26 2.17 -23.47
C SER A 17 -1.39 3.29 -22.91
N LYS A 18 -1.97 4.41 -22.60
CA LYS A 18 -1.23 5.50 -21.99
C LYS A 18 -0.93 5.25 -20.53
N THR A 19 -1.75 4.43 -19.89
CA THR A 19 -1.59 4.18 -18.47
C THR A 19 -0.47 3.19 -18.27
N PRO A 20 0.47 3.49 -17.39
CA PRO A 20 1.51 2.54 -17.09
C PRO A 20 0.89 1.24 -16.59
N ALA A 21 1.41 0.14 -17.07
CA ALA A 21 0.96 -1.18 -16.64
C ALA A 21 1.52 -1.54 -15.27
N GLY A 22 2.28 -0.66 -14.66
CA GLY A 22 2.93 -0.94 -13.41
C GLY A 22 2.00 -0.99 -12.23
N CYS A 23 2.47 -1.60 -11.15
CA CYS A 23 1.79 -1.55 -9.88
C CYS A 23 1.91 -0.14 -9.29
N PRO A 24 0.87 0.36 -8.62
CA PRO A 24 0.97 1.68 -7.99
C PRO A 24 2.17 1.83 -7.05
N CYS A 25 2.61 0.74 -6.42
CA CYS A 25 3.75 0.81 -5.51
C CYS A 25 5.10 0.95 -6.21
N GLY A 26 5.13 0.92 -7.53
CA GLY A 26 6.36 0.99 -8.30
C GLY A 26 6.81 -0.32 -8.87
N GLY A 27 6.12 -1.42 -8.60
CA GLY A 27 6.44 -2.73 -9.15
C GLY A 27 6.07 -2.86 -10.61
N ALA A 28 6.43 -4.00 -11.19
CA ALA A 28 6.30 -4.20 -12.64
C ALA A 28 4.85 -4.23 -13.10
N ALA A 29 3.98 -4.93 -12.37
CA ALA A 29 2.57 -5.02 -12.74
C ALA A 29 1.76 -5.34 -11.50
N LEU A 30 0.56 -4.76 -11.43
CA LEU A 30 -0.31 -5.00 -10.29
C LEU A 30 -0.60 -6.49 -10.10
N ALA A 31 -0.88 -7.20 -11.20
CA ALA A 31 -1.28 -8.61 -11.13
C ALA A 31 -0.19 -9.52 -10.60
N THR A 32 1.07 -9.13 -10.67
CA THR A 32 2.19 -9.93 -10.20
C THR A 32 2.92 -9.28 -9.02
N CYS A 33 2.41 -8.19 -8.52
CA CYS A 33 3.03 -7.45 -7.42
C CYS A 33 2.08 -7.39 -6.24
N CYS A 34 1.33 -6.29 -6.06
CA CYS A 34 0.44 -6.13 -4.93
C CYS A 34 -0.90 -6.85 -5.09
N GLY A 35 -1.33 -7.07 -6.34
CA GLY A 35 -2.64 -7.66 -6.59
C GLY A 35 -2.93 -8.94 -5.83
N PRO A 36 -2.02 -9.93 -5.87
CA PRO A 36 -2.27 -11.18 -5.15
C PRO A 36 -2.49 -11.00 -3.64
N TYR A 37 -1.80 -10.03 -3.02
CA TYR A 37 -1.99 -9.77 -1.61
C TYR A 37 -3.35 -9.14 -1.35
N LEU A 38 -3.74 -8.19 -2.19
CA LEU A 38 -5.03 -7.53 -2.04
C LEU A 38 -6.19 -8.50 -2.25
N ASP A 39 -6.09 -9.34 -3.29
CA ASP A 39 -7.14 -10.29 -3.59
C ASP A 39 -7.20 -11.43 -2.58
N GLY A 40 -6.05 -11.85 -2.08
CA GLY A 40 -5.95 -12.98 -1.18
C GLY A 40 -5.78 -12.58 0.28
N TRP A 41 -6.33 -11.47 0.70
CA TRP A 41 -6.09 -10.96 2.05
C TRP A 41 -6.63 -11.87 3.16
N LEU A 42 -7.52 -12.79 2.83
CA LEU A 42 -8.00 -13.81 3.78
C LEU A 42 -7.39 -15.18 3.52
N ASP A 43 -6.41 -15.27 2.63
CA ASP A 43 -5.75 -16.52 2.28
C ASP A 43 -4.37 -16.56 2.95
N PRO A 44 -4.14 -17.51 3.89
CA PRO A 44 -2.84 -17.60 4.55
C PRO A 44 -1.67 -17.77 3.58
N ALA A 45 -1.90 -18.35 2.40
CA ALA A 45 -0.85 -18.59 1.42
C ALA A 45 -0.47 -17.36 0.62
N ARG A 46 -1.26 -16.29 0.73
CA ARG A 46 -1.05 -15.08 -0.08
C ARG A 46 -0.69 -13.86 0.75
N GLN A 47 -0.16 -14.06 1.93
CA GLN A 47 0.20 -12.93 2.77
C GLN A 47 1.55 -12.35 2.36
N PRO A 48 1.73 -11.02 2.46
CA PRO A 48 3.03 -10.41 2.20
C PRO A 48 4.09 -11.04 3.10
N PRO A 49 5.19 -11.51 2.52
CA PRO A 49 6.21 -12.22 3.31
C PRO A 49 7.10 -11.30 4.14
N THR A 50 7.12 -10.01 3.84
CA THR A 50 7.97 -9.05 4.55
C THR A 50 7.18 -7.80 4.87
N ALA A 51 7.69 -7.03 5.84
CA ALA A 51 7.07 -5.76 6.19
C ALA A 51 7.10 -4.80 5.00
N GLU A 52 8.17 -4.80 4.22
CA GLU A 52 8.22 -3.94 3.05
C GLU A 52 7.13 -4.29 2.05
N LYS A 53 6.91 -5.58 1.80
CA LYS A 53 5.87 -5.97 0.86
C LYS A 53 4.49 -5.61 1.39
N LEU A 54 4.29 -5.73 2.68
CA LEU A 54 3.04 -5.26 3.28
C LEU A 54 2.88 -3.75 3.09
N MET A 55 3.93 -2.99 3.37
CA MET A 55 3.88 -1.54 3.22
C MET A 55 3.51 -1.16 1.79
N ARG A 56 4.15 -1.80 0.80
CA ARG A 56 3.87 -1.52 -0.60
C ARG A 56 2.42 -1.85 -0.96
N SER A 57 1.92 -2.97 -0.47
CA SER A 57 0.54 -3.36 -0.77
C SER A 57 -0.47 -2.44 -0.09
N ARG A 58 -0.14 -1.91 1.09
CA ARG A 58 -1.01 -0.94 1.75
C ARG A 58 -1.05 0.37 0.96
N TYR A 59 0.09 0.82 0.41
CA TYR A 59 0.08 2.00 -0.45
C TYR A 59 -0.85 1.76 -1.64
N THR A 60 -0.72 0.61 -2.29
CA THR A 60 -1.60 0.28 -3.42
C THR A 60 -3.05 0.23 -2.98
N ALA A 61 -3.33 -0.31 -1.78
CA ALA A 61 -4.68 -0.34 -1.26
C ALA A 61 -5.25 1.07 -1.08
N TYR A 62 -4.43 2.03 -0.64
CA TYR A 62 -4.88 3.42 -0.56
C TYR A 62 -5.21 3.97 -1.95
N THR A 63 -4.38 3.67 -2.95
CA THR A 63 -4.63 4.18 -4.30
C THR A 63 -5.92 3.60 -4.88
N LEU A 64 -6.26 2.37 -4.51
CA LEU A 64 -7.45 1.69 -4.99
C LEU A 64 -8.63 1.84 -4.04
N ARG A 65 -8.45 2.56 -2.95
CA ARG A 65 -9.48 2.79 -1.92
C ARG A 65 -10.01 1.48 -1.35
N ASN A 66 -9.10 0.52 -1.13
CA ASN A 66 -9.44 -0.79 -0.60
C ASN A 66 -9.34 -0.75 0.93
N GLU A 67 -10.37 -0.20 1.55
CA GLU A 67 -10.38 -0.05 3.00
C GLU A 67 -10.38 -1.37 3.75
N PRO A 68 -11.11 -2.42 3.32
CA PRO A 68 -11.06 -3.69 4.04
C PRO A 68 -9.64 -4.24 4.19
N TYR A 69 -8.82 -4.15 3.16
CA TYR A 69 -7.43 -4.61 3.24
C TYR A 69 -6.64 -3.77 4.24
N LEU A 70 -6.83 -2.46 4.20
CA LEU A 70 -6.12 -1.57 5.12
C LEU A 70 -6.46 -1.88 6.58
N LEU A 71 -7.74 -2.12 6.87
CA LEU A 71 -8.15 -2.46 8.23
C LEU A 71 -7.67 -3.83 8.64
N ALA A 72 -7.75 -4.80 7.74
CA ALA A 72 -7.32 -6.17 8.06
C ALA A 72 -5.84 -6.26 8.36
N THR A 73 -5.03 -5.39 7.75
CA THR A 73 -3.58 -5.38 7.94
C THR A 73 -3.12 -4.33 8.94
N TRP A 74 -4.03 -3.70 9.62
CA TRP A 74 -3.72 -2.75 10.69
C TRP A 74 -3.79 -3.48 12.02
N HIS A 75 -2.73 -3.38 12.81
CA HIS A 75 -2.66 -4.10 14.08
C HIS A 75 -3.84 -3.73 14.98
N PRO A 76 -4.47 -4.72 15.63
CA PRO A 76 -5.66 -4.43 16.44
C PRO A 76 -5.44 -3.37 17.53
N SER A 77 -4.22 -3.28 18.07
CA SER A 77 -3.95 -2.33 19.15
C SER A 77 -4.05 -0.87 18.71
N THR A 78 -3.88 -0.61 17.41
CA THR A 78 -3.90 0.77 16.90
C THR A 78 -4.89 0.95 15.77
N ARG A 79 -5.63 -0.10 15.41
CA ARG A 79 -6.59 -0.06 14.31
C ARG A 79 -7.66 0.99 14.58
N PRO A 80 -7.87 1.94 13.65
CA PRO A 80 -8.90 2.94 13.85
C PRO A 80 -10.29 2.32 13.79
N THR A 81 -11.23 2.94 14.50
CA THR A 81 -12.62 2.53 14.47
C THR A 81 -13.42 3.35 13.45
N ASP A 82 -12.86 4.47 13.04
CA ASP A 82 -13.49 5.33 12.06
C ASP A 82 -13.06 4.97 10.66
N ARG A 83 -13.76 5.52 9.71
CA ARG A 83 -13.46 5.34 8.30
C ARG A 83 -12.11 5.97 7.98
N ILE A 84 -11.28 5.26 7.24
CA ILE A 84 -9.95 5.75 6.88
C ILE A 84 -9.83 6.15 5.41
N VAL A 85 -10.76 5.72 4.58
CA VAL A 85 -10.78 6.09 3.16
C VAL A 85 -12.07 6.83 2.88
N ASP A 86 -11.93 8.07 2.40
CA ASP A 86 -13.08 8.89 2.02
C ASP A 86 -13.24 8.81 0.50
N PRO A 87 -14.31 8.18 0.01
CA PRO A 87 -14.49 8.04 -1.44
C PRO A 87 -14.72 9.37 -2.15
N ASP A 88 -15.11 10.40 -1.39
CA ASP A 88 -15.37 11.72 -1.99
C ASP A 88 -14.17 12.64 -1.93
N GLU A 89 -13.09 12.22 -1.30
CA GLU A 89 -11.91 13.07 -1.18
C GLU A 89 -11.19 13.16 -2.51
N ALA A 90 -10.86 14.40 -2.89
CA ALA A 90 -10.13 14.65 -4.14
C ALA A 90 -8.63 14.45 -3.91
N LEU A 91 -8.25 13.23 -3.62
CA LEU A 91 -6.87 12.86 -3.35
C LEU A 91 -6.35 11.96 -4.47
N GLN A 92 -5.20 12.29 -4.99
CA GLN A 92 -4.55 11.54 -6.06
C GLN A 92 -3.16 11.13 -5.60
N TRP A 93 -2.90 9.83 -5.58
CA TRP A 93 -1.57 9.32 -5.24
C TRP A 93 -0.66 9.43 -6.45
N LEU A 94 0.56 9.93 -6.23
CA LEU A 94 1.50 10.23 -7.31
C LEU A 94 2.70 9.31 -7.34
N GLY A 95 3.03 8.65 -6.25
CA GLY A 95 4.16 7.74 -6.25
C GLY A 95 4.65 7.38 -4.87
N LEU A 96 5.45 6.33 -4.81
CA LEU A 96 5.99 5.80 -3.58
C LEU A 96 7.48 5.55 -3.77
N GLU A 97 8.26 5.96 -2.78
CA GLU A 97 9.68 5.66 -2.72
C GLU A 97 9.99 5.01 -1.38
N VAL A 98 10.42 3.74 -1.40
CA VAL A 98 10.82 3.06 -0.19
C VAL A 98 12.32 3.26 -0.01
N LYS A 99 12.72 3.78 1.15
CA LYS A 99 14.11 4.08 1.44
C LYS A 99 14.86 2.82 1.83
N SER A 100 16.18 2.85 1.68
CA SER A 100 17.00 1.68 1.96
C SER A 100 17.08 1.39 3.46
N ALA A 101 17.37 0.14 3.79
CA ALA A 101 17.54 -0.26 5.19
C ALA A 101 18.73 0.43 5.85
N LEU A 102 19.68 0.90 5.05
CA LEU A 102 20.83 1.64 5.59
C LEU A 102 20.36 2.91 6.30
N ARG A 103 19.33 3.56 5.78
CA ARG A 103 18.82 4.77 6.43
C ARG A 103 18.29 4.48 7.82
N LEU A 104 17.63 3.34 7.98
CA LEU A 104 17.13 2.96 9.30
C LEU A 104 18.27 2.76 10.28
N ARG A 105 19.35 2.11 9.83
CA ARG A 105 20.51 1.94 10.68
C ARG A 105 21.14 3.27 11.07
N GLN A 106 21.18 4.21 10.12
CA GLN A 106 21.69 5.55 10.41
C GLN A 106 20.82 6.28 11.42
N ARG A 107 19.53 6.00 11.45
CA ARG A 107 18.60 6.55 12.43
C ARG A 107 18.62 5.77 13.75
N LYS A 108 19.40 4.69 13.81
CA LYS A 108 19.44 3.81 14.97
C LYS A 108 18.08 3.18 15.24
N VAL A 109 17.35 2.87 14.18
CA VAL A 109 16.08 2.16 14.26
C VAL A 109 16.34 0.71 13.91
N GLU A 110 16.09 -0.17 14.87
CA GLU A 110 16.35 -1.58 14.71
C GLU A 110 15.21 -2.40 15.28
N PRO A 111 14.85 -3.53 14.60
CA PRO A 111 13.83 -4.43 15.14
C PRO A 111 14.29 -5.04 16.47
N ALA A 112 13.35 -5.19 17.40
CA ALA A 112 13.64 -5.82 18.67
C ALA A 112 13.77 -7.34 18.54
N ASN A 113 13.13 -7.93 17.53
CA ASN A 113 13.14 -9.37 17.31
C ASN A 113 12.71 -9.63 15.85
N PRO A 114 12.78 -10.90 15.37
CA PRO A 114 12.43 -11.20 13.98
C PRO A 114 10.99 -10.92 13.59
N ASP A 115 10.11 -10.75 14.55
CA ASP A 115 8.70 -10.47 14.27
C ASP A 115 8.37 -8.98 14.32
N GLU A 116 9.38 -8.13 14.38
CA GLU A 116 9.23 -6.68 14.27
C GLU A 116 10.09 -6.18 13.13
N ASP A 117 9.59 -5.20 12.39
CA ASP A 117 10.40 -4.57 11.34
C ASP A 117 9.92 -3.15 11.11
N PHE A 118 10.74 -2.38 10.42
CA PHE A 118 10.47 -0.99 10.12
C PHE A 118 10.70 -0.74 8.63
N VAL A 119 9.93 0.19 8.09
CA VAL A 119 10.09 0.59 6.68
C VAL A 119 10.00 2.11 6.62
N GLU A 120 11.01 2.73 6.04
CA GLU A 120 11.01 4.16 5.79
C GLU A 120 10.61 4.42 4.36
N PHE A 121 9.67 5.34 4.14
CA PHE A 121 9.19 5.63 2.79
C PHE A 121 8.74 7.07 2.65
N VAL A 122 8.66 7.51 1.41
CA VAL A 122 8.04 8.77 1.03
C VAL A 122 6.93 8.47 0.04
N ALA A 123 5.73 8.92 0.36
CA ALA A 123 4.59 8.83 -0.54
C ALA A 123 4.24 10.24 -1.00
N ARG A 124 4.00 10.39 -2.30
CA ARG A 124 3.62 11.68 -2.87
C ARG A 124 2.18 11.64 -3.31
N PHE A 125 1.48 12.72 -3.08
CA PHE A 125 0.07 12.77 -3.41
C PHE A 125 -0.33 14.22 -3.68
N ARG A 126 -1.53 14.38 -4.25
CA ARG A 126 -2.08 15.70 -4.56
C ARG A 126 -3.46 15.80 -3.93
N VAL A 127 -3.68 16.88 -3.22
CA VAL A 127 -4.98 17.20 -2.63
C VAL A 127 -5.38 18.58 -3.09
N GLY A 128 -6.56 18.67 -3.70
CA GLY A 128 -7.05 19.95 -4.17
C GLY A 128 -6.09 20.65 -5.12
N GLY A 129 -5.40 19.87 -5.96
CA GLY A 129 -4.45 20.42 -6.91
C GLY A 129 -3.08 20.73 -6.33
N LYS A 130 -2.87 20.53 -5.04
CA LYS A 130 -1.59 20.82 -4.38
C LYS A 130 -0.81 19.54 -4.14
N ALA A 131 0.44 19.51 -4.61
CA ALA A 131 1.32 18.36 -4.38
C ALA A 131 1.83 18.35 -2.94
N GLN A 132 1.83 17.17 -2.33
CA GLN A 132 2.26 16.97 -0.95
C GLN A 132 3.11 15.73 -0.86
N ARG A 133 3.84 15.58 0.24
CA ARG A 133 4.59 14.37 0.49
C ARG A 133 4.40 13.94 1.94
N LEU A 134 4.35 12.62 2.12
CA LEU A 134 4.30 11.99 3.43
C LEU A 134 5.58 11.20 3.60
N HIS A 135 6.39 11.56 4.60
CA HIS A 135 7.60 10.84 4.92
C HIS A 135 7.41 10.17 6.28
N GLU A 136 7.51 8.87 6.29
CA GLU A 136 7.19 8.10 7.50
C GLU A 136 8.18 6.96 7.68
N VAL A 137 8.50 6.65 8.95
CA VAL A 137 9.12 5.40 9.34
C VAL A 137 8.03 4.60 10.04
N SER A 138 7.57 3.56 9.39
CA SER A 138 6.47 2.73 9.88
C SER A 138 7.00 1.52 10.63
N ARG A 139 6.28 1.14 11.68
CA ARG A 139 6.59 -0.03 12.48
C ARG A 139 5.59 -1.14 12.20
N PHE A 140 6.08 -2.36 12.06
CA PHE A 140 5.27 -3.53 11.71
C PHE A 140 5.56 -4.65 12.69
N LEU A 141 4.53 -5.43 12.99
CA LEU A 141 4.65 -6.64 13.81
C LEU A 141 4.06 -7.82 13.05
N ARG A 142 4.68 -8.99 13.20
CA ARG A 142 4.17 -10.23 12.63
C ARG A 142 3.58 -11.06 13.75
N GLU A 143 2.30 -11.38 13.64
CA GLU A 143 1.57 -12.08 14.69
C GLU A 143 0.53 -13.00 14.07
N PRO A 144 0.13 -14.06 14.80
CA PRO A 144 -1.00 -14.88 14.36
C PRO A 144 -2.26 -14.06 14.22
N ASP A 145 -3.05 -14.39 13.22
CA ASP A 145 -4.31 -13.69 12.97
C ASP A 145 -5.45 -14.69 12.97
N PRO A 146 -6.44 -14.53 13.85
CA PRO A 146 -7.61 -15.42 13.87
C PRO A 146 -8.34 -15.46 12.53
N ALA A 147 -8.32 -14.36 11.78
CA ALA A 147 -8.98 -14.32 10.47
C ALA A 147 -8.30 -15.22 9.45
N LEU A 148 -7.05 -15.63 9.73
CA LEU A 148 -6.31 -16.56 8.87
C LEU A 148 -6.21 -17.94 9.51
N GLY A 149 -7.11 -18.26 10.42
CA GLY A 149 -7.03 -19.53 11.12
C GLY A 149 -5.85 -19.64 12.05
N GLY A 150 -5.29 -18.52 12.48
CA GLY A 150 -4.14 -18.50 13.36
C GLY A 150 -2.81 -18.41 12.64
N ALA A 151 -2.80 -18.39 11.30
CA ALA A 151 -1.57 -18.17 10.56
C ALA A 151 -1.04 -16.78 10.78
N PRO A 152 0.29 -16.58 10.79
CA PRO A 152 0.85 -15.26 11.03
C PRO A 152 0.74 -14.37 9.81
N ARG A 153 0.64 -13.06 10.08
CA ARG A 153 0.77 -12.04 9.06
C ARG A 153 1.46 -10.82 9.63
N TRP A 154 2.04 -10.03 8.74
CA TRP A 154 2.56 -8.72 9.13
C TRP A 154 1.41 -7.75 9.28
N PHE A 155 1.48 -6.92 10.32
CA PHE A 155 0.54 -5.84 10.59
C PHE A 155 1.27 -4.52 10.66
N TYR A 156 0.65 -3.47 10.11
CA TYR A 156 1.10 -2.11 10.36
C TYR A 156 0.64 -1.70 11.77
N VAL A 157 1.53 -1.11 12.53
CA VAL A 157 1.21 -0.70 13.90
C VAL A 157 1.08 0.81 13.99
N ASP A 158 2.17 1.52 13.74
CA ASP A 158 2.21 2.97 13.84
C ASP A 158 3.40 3.50 13.03
N GLY A 159 3.58 4.81 13.06
CA GLY A 159 4.66 5.41 12.33
C GLY A 159 5.12 6.71 12.97
N GLU A 160 6.35 7.10 12.62
CA GLU A 160 6.92 8.36 13.02
C GLU A 160 7.24 9.18 11.76
N PHE A 161 7.16 10.49 11.89
CA PHE A 161 7.40 11.39 10.78
C PHE A 161 8.73 12.10 11.03
N PRO A 162 9.83 11.59 10.41
CA PRO A 162 11.17 12.04 10.77
C PRO A 162 11.47 13.47 10.35
N GLU A 163 10.75 13.99 9.35
CA GLU A 163 11.01 15.34 8.89
C GLU A 163 9.92 16.28 9.38
N LYS A 164 10.37 17.31 10.06
CA LYS A 164 9.47 18.38 10.46
C LYS A 164 9.75 19.58 9.60
N PRO A 165 8.74 20.20 9.07
CA PRO A 165 8.95 21.43 8.32
C PRO A 165 9.55 22.51 9.18
#